data_52afc8fd62d10210cf9c1f7d3c456a0b
#
_entry.id   52afc8fd62d10210cf9c1f7d3c456a0b
#
_cell.length_a   1.000
_cell.length_b   1.000
_cell.length_c   1.000
_cell.angle_alpha   90.00
_cell.angle_beta   90.00
_cell.angle_gamma   90.00
#
_symmetry.space_group_name_H-M   'P 1'
#
loop_
_entity.id
_entity.type
_entity.pdbx_description
1 polymer ?
#
loop_
_entity_poly.entity_id
_entity_poly.type
_entity_poly.pdbx_seq_one_letter_code
_entity_poly.pdbx_strand_id
1 'polypeptide(L)'
;MSIIEIQKVRYSYDNKRNVLNCISTALDEGKMYAILGQSGCGKTTLLSLLGGLDSPIDGQILYDGQDIEKIGLANHRKKNVAFIFQSYNLIDYLTPKENVALTAKLSPQPILERVGLTEEESKRNVLKLSGGQQQRVAIARALASDAKVI
;
A
#
# COMPACT_ATOMS: atom_id res chain seq x y z
N MET A 1 3.59 13.92 14.67
CA MET A 1 4.47 12.81 15.11
C MET A 1 4.71 11.93 13.89
N SER A 2 5.96 11.59 13.60
CA SER A 2 6.26 10.81 12.39
C SER A 2 5.82 9.37 12.57
N ILE A 3 5.07 8.85 11.61
CA ILE A 3 4.63 7.45 11.57
C ILE A 3 5.62 6.60 10.77
N ILE A 4 6.26 7.19 9.76
CA ILE A 4 7.33 6.58 8.99
C ILE A 4 8.54 7.50 8.99
N GLU A 5 9.72 6.95 9.24
CA GLU A 5 10.99 7.64 9.08
C GLU A 5 11.89 6.87 8.13
N ILE A 6 12.46 7.58 7.19
CA ILE A 6 13.43 7.06 6.22
C ILE A 6 14.78 7.64 6.60
N GLN A 7 15.76 6.80 6.88
CA GLN A 7 17.07 7.21 7.37
C GLN A 7 18.18 6.70 6.46
N LYS A 8 18.76 7.59 5.65
CA LYS A 8 19.88 7.34 4.75
C LYS A 8 19.71 6.13 3.83
N VAL A 9 18.49 5.87 3.38
CA VAL A 9 18.14 4.70 2.57
C VAL A 9 18.85 4.76 1.22
N ARG A 10 19.50 3.64 0.87
CA ARG A 10 20.05 3.35 -0.46
C ARG A 10 19.42 2.08 -1.00
N TYR A 11 19.22 2.06 -2.31
CA TYR A 11 18.70 0.88 -2.99
C TYR A 11 19.22 0.77 -4.43
N SER A 12 19.50 -0.46 -4.85
CA SER A 12 19.90 -0.81 -6.21
C SER A 12 19.35 -2.20 -6.54
N TYR A 13 18.96 -2.43 -7.77
CA TYR A 13 18.49 -3.74 -8.24
C TYR A 13 19.65 -4.67 -8.60
N ASP A 14 20.79 -4.13 -9.02
CA ASP A 14 21.92 -4.89 -9.58
C ASP A 14 23.24 -4.64 -8.84
N ASN A 15 23.23 -3.90 -7.75
CA ASN A 15 24.39 -3.45 -7.00
C ASN A 15 25.40 -2.59 -7.81
N LYS A 16 25.02 -2.15 -9.02
CA LYS A 16 25.89 -1.32 -9.89
C LYS A 16 25.46 0.14 -9.89
N ARG A 17 24.13 0.38 -9.94
CA ARG A 17 23.57 1.72 -9.98
C ARG A 17 22.53 1.91 -8.90
N ASN A 18 22.75 2.90 -8.04
CA ASN A 18 21.77 3.27 -7.03
C ASN A 18 20.52 3.89 -7.69
N VAL A 19 19.35 3.32 -7.42
CA VAL A 19 18.05 3.87 -7.76
C VAL A 19 17.63 4.88 -6.70
N LEU A 20 17.91 4.59 -5.43
CA LEU A 20 17.76 5.52 -4.32
C LEU A 20 19.14 5.76 -3.71
N ASN A 21 19.47 7.03 -3.45
CA ASN A 21 20.78 7.40 -2.96
C ASN A 21 20.68 8.27 -1.72
N CYS A 22 20.86 7.64 -0.55
CA CYS A 22 20.90 8.30 0.74
C CYS A 22 19.67 9.16 1.06
N ILE A 23 18.47 8.61 0.84
CA ILE A 23 17.21 9.30 1.09
C ILE A 23 16.94 9.36 2.60
N SER A 24 16.62 10.55 3.10
CA SER A 24 16.19 10.76 4.48
C SER A 24 15.00 11.71 4.51
N THR A 25 13.91 11.28 5.12
CA THR A 25 12.72 12.10 5.34
C THR A 25 11.82 11.45 6.40
N ALA A 26 10.82 12.19 6.87
CA ALA A 26 9.83 11.69 7.82
C ALA A 26 8.42 12.02 7.32
N LEU A 27 7.51 11.09 7.52
CA LEU A 27 6.10 11.20 7.15
C LEU A 27 5.26 11.15 8.44
N ASP A 28 4.46 12.18 8.64
CA ASP A 28 3.63 12.32 9.84
C ASP A 28 2.28 11.61 9.71
N GLU A 29 1.77 11.13 10.84
CA GLU A 29 0.42 10.58 10.93
C GLU A 29 -0.64 11.66 10.58
N GLY A 30 -1.72 11.22 9.91
CA GLY A 30 -2.84 12.09 9.52
C GLY A 30 -2.54 13.04 8.36
N LYS A 31 -1.41 12.89 7.68
CA LYS A 31 -1.06 13.69 6.49
C LYS A 31 -1.08 12.86 5.22
N MET A 32 -1.34 13.52 4.12
CA MET A 32 -1.22 12.97 2.77
C MET A 32 0.05 13.50 2.13
N TYR A 33 0.85 12.60 1.54
CA TYR A 33 2.09 12.93 0.86
C TYR A 33 2.04 12.51 -0.60
N ALA A 34 2.54 13.35 -1.49
CA ALA A 34 2.71 13.05 -2.91
C ALA A 34 4.19 12.93 -3.25
N ILE A 35 4.58 11.81 -3.84
CA ILE A 35 5.94 11.60 -4.35
C ILE A 35 5.96 11.94 -5.83
N LEU A 36 6.61 13.03 -6.17
CA LEU A 36 6.69 13.57 -7.52
C LEU A 36 8.08 13.36 -8.12
N GLY A 37 8.15 13.24 -9.44
CA GLY A 37 9.40 13.08 -10.17
C GLY A 37 9.20 12.46 -11.55
N GLN A 38 10.24 12.48 -12.38
CA GLN A 38 10.24 11.90 -13.71
C GLN A 38 10.05 10.38 -13.67
N SER A 39 9.64 9.79 -14.79
CA SER A 39 9.57 8.32 -14.93
C SER A 39 10.97 7.72 -14.69
N GLY A 40 11.02 6.63 -13.92
CA GLY A 40 12.27 5.92 -13.61
C GLY A 40 13.13 6.54 -12.50
N CYS A 41 12.70 7.61 -11.83
CA CYS A 41 13.49 8.23 -10.74
C CYS A 41 13.37 7.50 -9.38
N GLY A 42 12.74 6.32 -9.32
CA GLY A 42 12.69 5.51 -8.10
C GLY A 42 11.46 5.66 -7.21
N LYS A 43 10.39 6.36 -7.64
CA LYS A 43 9.16 6.54 -6.84
C LYS A 43 8.54 5.22 -6.41
N THR A 44 8.32 4.32 -7.37
CA THR A 44 7.75 2.99 -7.10
C THR A 44 8.67 2.16 -6.22
N THR A 45 9.97 2.27 -6.42
CA THR A 45 10.98 1.61 -5.56
C THR A 45 10.88 2.10 -4.13
N LEU A 46 10.80 3.42 -3.93
CA LEU A 46 10.65 3.99 -2.58
C LEU A 46 9.35 3.50 -1.92
N LEU A 47 8.22 3.53 -2.63
CA LEU A 47 6.94 3.02 -2.12
C LEU A 47 7.01 1.52 -1.78
N SER A 48 7.72 0.72 -2.58
CA SER A 48 7.93 -0.70 -2.31
C SER A 48 8.70 -0.94 -1.02
N LEU A 49 9.76 -0.15 -0.77
CA LEU A 49 10.54 -0.22 0.46
C LEU A 49 9.71 0.24 1.67
N LEU A 50 8.98 1.35 1.56
CA LEU A 50 8.10 1.85 2.64
C LEU A 50 7.04 0.83 3.03
N GLY A 51 6.51 0.12 2.05
CA GLY A 51 5.54 -0.94 2.27
C GLY A 51 6.15 -2.28 2.69
N GLY A 52 7.46 -2.40 2.77
CA GLY A 52 8.12 -3.66 3.14
C GLY A 52 8.01 -4.76 2.08
N LEU A 53 7.87 -4.40 0.80
CA LEU A 53 7.93 -5.38 -0.31
C LEU A 53 9.36 -5.79 -0.62
N ASP A 54 10.33 -4.96 -0.23
CA ASP A 54 11.76 -5.20 -0.36
C ASP A 54 12.51 -4.49 0.78
N SER A 55 13.81 -4.74 0.90
CA SER A 55 14.69 -4.16 1.92
C SER A 55 15.70 -3.19 1.30
N PRO A 56 16.05 -2.09 1.99
CA PRO A 56 17.14 -1.23 1.56
C PRO A 56 18.50 -1.96 1.65
N ILE A 57 19.45 -1.59 0.78
CA ILE A 57 20.82 -2.09 0.85
C ILE A 57 21.58 -1.43 2.01
N ASP A 58 21.26 -0.19 2.29
CA ASP A 58 21.87 0.61 3.36
C ASP A 58 20.84 1.62 3.91
N GLY A 59 21.01 2.03 5.15
CA GLY A 59 20.03 2.83 5.87
C GLY A 59 18.93 1.98 6.49
N GLN A 60 17.89 2.63 6.98
CA GLN A 60 16.76 1.93 7.62
C GLN A 60 15.45 2.70 7.43
N ILE A 61 14.35 1.98 7.53
CA ILE A 61 12.99 2.53 7.54
C ILE A 61 12.36 2.17 8.87
N LEU A 62 11.89 3.19 9.57
CA LEU A 62 11.21 3.00 10.85
C LEU A 62 9.70 3.22 10.66
N TYR A 63 8.91 2.37 11.30
CA TYR A 63 7.49 2.53 11.50
C TYR A 63 7.22 2.67 13.00
N ASP A 64 6.62 3.79 13.41
CA ASP A 64 6.38 4.12 14.83
C ASP A 64 7.65 3.94 15.69
N GLY A 65 8.78 4.44 15.17
CA GLY A 65 10.10 4.36 15.82
C GLY A 65 10.78 2.99 15.79
N GLN A 66 10.17 1.97 15.20
CA GLN A 66 10.74 0.62 15.11
C GLN A 66 11.14 0.28 13.67
N ASP A 67 12.33 -0.28 13.51
CA ASP A 67 12.82 -0.74 12.21
C ASP A 67 11.91 -1.83 11.63
N ILE A 68 11.39 -1.61 10.42
CA ILE A 68 10.46 -2.53 9.75
C ILE A 68 11.07 -3.91 9.48
N GLU A 69 12.39 -4.01 9.31
CA GLU A 69 13.07 -5.29 9.17
C GLU A 69 13.05 -6.08 10.48
N LYS A 70 13.19 -5.40 11.63
CA LYS A 70 13.08 -6.02 12.97
C LYS A 70 11.66 -6.40 13.32
N ILE A 71 10.66 -5.63 12.88
CA ILE A 71 9.24 -6.01 12.97
C ILE A 71 8.97 -7.25 12.12
N GLY A 72 9.73 -7.44 11.06
CA GLY A 72 9.52 -8.40 9.99
C GLY A 72 8.64 -7.84 8.88
N LEU A 73 9.15 -7.81 7.65
CA LEU A 73 8.49 -7.20 6.50
C LEU A 73 7.07 -7.77 6.25
N ALA A 74 6.88 -9.07 6.45
CA ALA A 74 5.57 -9.70 6.32
C ALA A 74 4.56 -9.18 7.36
N ASN A 75 5.00 -8.99 8.61
CA ASN A 75 4.17 -8.41 9.67
C ASN A 75 3.85 -6.95 9.38
N HIS A 76 4.83 -6.19 8.91
CA HIS A 76 4.66 -4.79 8.53
C HIS A 76 3.60 -4.66 7.43
N ARG A 77 3.69 -5.43 6.34
CA ARG A 77 2.68 -5.48 5.28
C ARG A 77 1.29 -5.88 5.76
N LYS A 78 1.23 -6.82 6.69
CA LYS A 78 -0.06 -7.35 7.16
C LYS A 78 -0.80 -6.39 8.09
N LYS A 79 -0.08 -5.63 8.92
CA LYS A 79 -0.66 -4.89 10.04
C LYS A 79 -0.59 -3.37 9.88
N ASN A 80 0.45 -2.86 9.22
CA ASN A 80 0.81 -1.46 9.31
C ASN A 80 0.53 -0.69 8.02
N VAL A 81 0.56 -1.38 6.87
CA VAL A 81 0.46 -0.75 5.56
C VAL A 81 -0.60 -1.42 4.69
N ALA A 82 -1.39 -0.63 3.99
CA ALA A 82 -2.27 -1.12 2.94
C ALA A 82 -1.87 -0.53 1.60
N PHE A 83 -1.92 -1.35 0.53
CA PHE A 83 -1.55 -0.94 -0.81
C PHE A 83 -2.77 -0.76 -1.70
N ILE A 84 -2.75 0.32 -2.50
CA ILE A 84 -3.61 0.47 -3.67
C ILE A 84 -2.69 0.50 -4.89
N PHE A 85 -2.62 -0.63 -5.60
CA PHE A 85 -1.77 -0.77 -6.78
C PHE A 85 -2.42 -0.12 -8.01
N GLN A 86 -1.60 0.32 -8.96
CA GLN A 86 -2.06 0.88 -10.23
C GLN A 86 -2.88 -0.14 -11.04
N SER A 87 -2.53 -1.42 -10.99
CA SER A 87 -3.25 -2.54 -11.61
C SER A 87 -4.35 -3.13 -10.73
N TYR A 88 -4.69 -2.47 -9.61
CA TYR A 88 -5.68 -2.84 -8.60
C TYR A 88 -5.38 -4.14 -7.84
N ASN A 89 -4.74 -5.13 -8.45
CA ASN A 89 -4.41 -6.45 -7.89
C ASN A 89 -5.61 -7.08 -7.16
N LEU A 90 -6.76 -7.06 -7.82
CA LEU A 90 -7.94 -7.77 -7.35
C LEU A 90 -7.84 -9.24 -7.74
N ILE A 91 -8.48 -10.10 -6.95
CA ILE A 91 -8.57 -11.52 -7.27
C ILE A 91 -9.72 -11.71 -8.26
N ASP A 92 -9.41 -12.07 -9.49
CA ASP A 92 -10.29 -12.03 -10.65
C ASP A 92 -11.55 -12.89 -10.54
N TYR A 93 -11.47 -14.03 -9.84
CA TYR A 93 -12.60 -14.95 -9.67
C TYR A 93 -13.47 -14.60 -8.46
N LEU A 94 -13.10 -13.61 -7.66
CA LEU A 94 -13.88 -13.13 -6.51
C LEU A 94 -14.79 -11.96 -6.88
N THR A 95 -15.82 -11.78 -6.09
CA THR A 95 -16.67 -10.58 -6.08
C THR A 95 -15.95 -9.42 -5.37
N PRO A 96 -16.40 -8.16 -5.53
CA PRO A 96 -15.93 -7.03 -4.73
C PRO A 96 -16.01 -7.30 -3.23
N LYS A 97 -17.13 -7.86 -2.78
CA LYS A 97 -17.35 -8.18 -1.37
C LYS A 97 -16.30 -9.17 -0.83
N GLU A 98 -16.00 -10.22 -1.59
CA GLU A 98 -14.98 -11.20 -1.23
C GLU A 98 -13.56 -10.61 -1.29
N ASN A 99 -13.24 -9.77 -2.31
CA ASN A 99 -11.96 -9.07 -2.37
C ASN A 99 -11.70 -8.18 -1.16
N VAL A 100 -12.73 -7.44 -0.70
CA VAL A 100 -12.62 -6.58 0.49
C VAL A 100 -12.56 -7.41 1.76
N ALA A 101 -13.28 -8.53 1.83
CA ALA A 101 -13.28 -9.43 2.99
C ALA A 101 -11.90 -10.03 3.31
N LEU A 102 -10.97 -10.06 2.34
CA LEU A 102 -9.59 -10.54 2.57
C LEU A 102 -8.83 -9.72 3.62
N THR A 103 -9.19 -8.44 3.78
CA THR A 103 -8.51 -7.52 4.71
C THR A 103 -9.45 -6.97 5.78
N ALA A 104 -10.76 -7.07 5.59
CA ALA A 104 -11.76 -6.53 6.48
C ALA A 104 -11.98 -7.40 7.71
N LYS A 105 -12.07 -6.77 8.88
CA LYS A 105 -12.51 -7.43 10.13
C LYS A 105 -14.02 -7.41 10.31
N LEU A 106 -14.70 -6.47 9.67
CA LEU A 106 -16.14 -6.29 9.72
C LEU A 106 -16.76 -6.57 8.35
N SER A 107 -18.08 -6.50 8.26
CA SER A 107 -18.79 -6.68 6.99
C SER A 107 -18.26 -5.71 5.91
N PRO A 108 -17.89 -6.20 4.71
CA PRO A 108 -17.40 -5.36 3.62
C PRO A 108 -18.44 -4.41 3.01
N GLN A 109 -19.72 -4.71 3.16
CA GLN A 109 -20.79 -3.99 2.47
C GLN A 109 -20.81 -2.48 2.80
N PRO A 110 -20.71 -2.02 4.06
CA PRO A 110 -20.72 -0.59 4.36
C PRO A 110 -19.57 0.19 3.73
N ILE A 111 -18.38 -0.41 3.64
CA ILE A 111 -17.22 0.26 3.03
C ILE A 111 -17.36 0.32 1.50
N LEU A 112 -17.93 -0.71 0.88
CA LEU A 112 -18.22 -0.72 -0.55
C LEU A 112 -19.24 0.35 -0.93
N GLU A 113 -20.29 0.53 -0.14
CA GLU A 113 -21.27 1.60 -0.31
C GLU A 113 -20.65 2.99 -0.16
N ARG A 114 -19.77 3.18 0.82
CA ARG A 114 -19.04 4.46 1.01
C ARG A 114 -18.16 4.83 -0.19
N VAL A 115 -17.60 3.87 -0.91
CA VAL A 115 -16.85 4.14 -2.14
C VAL A 115 -17.75 4.17 -3.39
N GLY A 116 -19.07 4.06 -3.23
CA GLY A 116 -20.05 4.23 -4.29
C GLY A 116 -20.31 2.99 -5.14
N LEU A 117 -20.15 1.77 -4.58
CA LEU A 117 -20.66 0.55 -5.20
C LEU A 117 -22.01 0.17 -4.61
N THR A 118 -22.95 -0.19 -5.49
CA THR A 118 -24.25 -0.72 -5.09
C THR A 118 -24.14 -2.14 -4.55
N GLU A 119 -25.17 -2.61 -3.84
CA GLU A 119 -25.22 -3.98 -3.36
C GLU A 119 -25.17 -5.01 -4.51
N GLU A 120 -25.83 -4.71 -5.62
CA GLU A 120 -25.82 -5.56 -6.83
C GLU A 120 -24.41 -5.65 -7.43
N GLU A 121 -23.71 -4.52 -7.59
CA GLU A 121 -22.33 -4.48 -8.08
C GLU A 121 -21.37 -5.24 -7.16
N SER A 122 -21.60 -5.18 -5.85
CA SER A 122 -20.79 -5.85 -4.83
C SER A 122 -20.86 -7.39 -4.89
N LYS A 123 -21.88 -7.94 -5.55
CA LYS A 123 -22.12 -9.38 -5.75
C LYS A 123 -21.70 -9.91 -7.11
N ARG A 124 -21.38 -9.04 -8.06
CA ARG A 124 -20.91 -9.46 -9.41
C ARG A 124 -19.46 -9.92 -9.36
N ASN A 125 -19.06 -10.71 -10.36
CA ASN A 125 -17.64 -10.97 -10.56
C ASN A 125 -16.89 -9.65 -10.81
N VAL A 126 -15.74 -9.46 -10.17
CA VAL A 126 -14.97 -8.20 -10.24
C VAL A 126 -14.56 -7.83 -11.66
N LEU A 127 -14.31 -8.80 -12.53
CA LEU A 127 -13.96 -8.56 -13.94
C LEU A 127 -15.13 -7.99 -14.79
N LYS A 128 -16.36 -8.07 -14.29
CA LYS A 128 -17.54 -7.47 -14.95
C LYS A 128 -17.75 -6.01 -14.57
N LEU A 129 -16.93 -5.47 -13.69
CA LEU A 129 -16.95 -4.08 -13.29
C LEU A 129 -16.11 -3.22 -14.22
N SER A 130 -16.48 -1.95 -14.37
CA SER A 130 -15.63 -0.96 -15.05
C SER A 130 -14.29 -0.76 -14.31
N GLY A 131 -13.28 -0.23 -15.00
CA GLY A 131 -11.99 0.07 -14.38
C GLY A 131 -12.11 1.00 -13.16
N GLY A 132 -12.97 2.02 -13.23
CA GLY A 132 -13.23 2.91 -12.10
C GLY A 132 -13.93 2.21 -10.92
N GLN A 133 -14.81 1.25 -11.18
CA GLN A 133 -15.42 0.43 -10.14
C GLN A 133 -14.39 -0.53 -9.51
N GLN A 134 -13.55 -1.17 -10.31
CA GLN A 134 -12.46 -2.01 -9.82
C GLN A 134 -11.48 -1.22 -8.95
N GLN A 135 -11.15 0.00 -9.35
CA GLN A 135 -10.32 0.91 -8.53
C GLN A 135 -10.97 1.19 -7.18
N ARG A 136 -12.29 1.47 -7.15
CA ARG A 136 -13.03 1.68 -5.91
C ARG A 136 -13.05 0.44 -5.02
N VAL A 137 -13.09 -0.77 -5.58
CA VAL A 137 -12.94 -2.02 -4.81
C VAL A 137 -11.56 -2.11 -4.17
N ALA A 138 -10.49 -1.77 -4.90
CA ALA A 138 -9.13 -1.75 -4.35
C ALA A 138 -8.98 -0.72 -3.22
N ILE A 139 -9.58 0.46 -3.37
CA ILE A 139 -9.65 1.48 -2.32
C ILE A 139 -10.41 0.95 -1.10
N ALA A 140 -11.59 0.35 -1.30
CA ALA A 140 -12.39 -0.24 -0.22
C ALA A 140 -11.61 -1.32 0.54
N ARG A 141 -10.87 -2.17 -0.17
CA ARG A 141 -10.02 -3.20 0.43
C ARG A 141 -8.92 -2.60 1.31
N ALA A 142 -8.29 -1.53 0.87
CA ALA A 142 -7.28 -0.82 1.67
C ALA A 142 -7.91 -0.16 2.92
N LEU A 143 -9.03 0.55 2.75
CA LEU A 143 -9.75 1.23 3.84
C LEU A 143 -10.38 0.26 4.85
N ALA A 144 -10.67 -0.97 4.45
CA ALA A 144 -11.24 -2.00 5.34
C ALA A 144 -10.17 -2.67 6.22
N SER A 145 -8.90 -2.45 5.95
CA SER A 145 -7.79 -2.91 6.77
C SER A 145 -7.61 -2.02 8.00
N ASP A 146 -6.93 -2.54 9.04
CA ASP A 146 -6.53 -1.75 10.21
C ASP A 146 -5.21 -0.99 10.00
N ALA A 147 -4.67 -0.99 8.80
CA ALA A 147 -3.42 -0.31 8.49
C ALA A 147 -3.54 1.20 8.72
N LYS A 148 -2.55 1.77 9.39
CA LYS A 148 -2.49 3.23 9.64
C LYS A 148 -1.89 4.00 8.45
N VAL A 149 -1.25 3.30 7.52
CA VAL A 149 -0.62 3.85 6.32
C VAL A 149 -1.27 3.23 5.09
N ILE A 150 -1.72 4.04 4.15
CA ILE A 150 -2.28 3.61 2.86
C ILE A 150 -1.46 4.24 1.74
#